data_d291f4f6e178efc03c3a0ac5a26ce8fa
#
_entry.id   d291f4f6e178efc03c3a0ac5a26ce8fa
#
_cell.length_a   1.000
_cell.length_b   1.000
_cell.length_c   1.000
_cell.angle_alpha   90.00
_cell.angle_beta   90.00
_cell.angle_gamma   90.00
#
_symmetry.space_group_name_H-M   'P 1'
#
loop_
_entity.id
_entity.type
_entity.pdbx_description
1 polymer ?
#
loop_
_entity_poly.entity_id
_entity_poly.type
_entity_poly.pdbx_seq_one_letter_code
_entity_poly.pdbx_strand_id
1 'polypeptide(L)'
;DEAETRTSCLVPANDADRKALDRRKPAEVICPRPGLYARRAKWELLKRHPDIRALMVVRGLATQHPDWVFAHVSAALAHGLQVSGRSLGKIHLATNQTAHTESSGQIVRHCVPDEELAECVRVGGVRVTSLLWTAFDCMRSLPADEALVVADSLLRKTGRTAWWLVRTIKDAYCGWRGIGRALAVARFADGRSENGGESMTRAAIIRQGLEVPVL
;
A
#
# COMPACT_ATOMS: atom_id res chain seq x y z
N ASP A 1 20.18 -6.25 -0.13
CA ASP A 1 20.04 -6.47 -1.59
C ASP A 1 19.60 -7.88 -1.96
N GLU A 2 20.18 -8.98 -1.38
CA GLU A 2 19.69 -10.34 -1.64
C GLU A 2 18.25 -10.59 -1.15
N ALA A 3 17.85 -9.99 -0.05
CA ALA A 3 16.49 -10.09 0.46
C ALA A 3 15.46 -9.33 -0.43
N GLU A 4 15.89 -8.24 -1.04
CA GLU A 4 15.08 -7.45 -1.98
C GLU A 4 14.85 -8.21 -3.28
N THR A 5 15.86 -8.84 -3.84
CA THR A 5 15.77 -9.68 -5.04
C THR A 5 14.88 -10.91 -4.80
N ARG A 6 14.83 -11.42 -3.56
CA ARG A 6 13.98 -12.55 -3.17
C ARG A 6 12.48 -12.21 -3.11
N THR A 7 12.09 -10.93 -3.10
CA THR A 7 10.69 -10.48 -2.98
C THR A 7 10.14 -9.83 -4.26
N SER A 8 10.74 -10.07 -5.42
CA SER A 8 10.27 -9.55 -6.70
C SER A 8 9.66 -10.63 -7.58
N CYS A 9 8.71 -10.25 -8.44
CA CYS A 9 8.30 -11.09 -9.55
C CYS A 9 9.38 -11.12 -10.63
N LEU A 10 9.39 -12.20 -11.43
CA LEU A 10 10.20 -12.30 -12.63
C LEU A 10 9.50 -11.50 -13.74
N VAL A 11 10.24 -10.62 -14.37
CA VAL A 11 9.77 -9.82 -15.51
C VAL A 11 10.58 -10.28 -16.73
N PRO A 12 9.95 -10.80 -17.79
CA PRO A 12 10.68 -11.19 -18.99
C PRO A 12 11.26 -9.96 -19.69
N ALA A 13 12.51 -10.04 -20.08
CA ALA A 13 13.19 -8.96 -20.78
C ALA A 13 12.78 -8.88 -22.27
N ASN A 14 12.32 -9.99 -22.83
CA ASN A 14 11.94 -10.12 -24.24
C ASN A 14 10.92 -11.26 -24.46
N ASP A 15 10.46 -11.42 -25.70
CA ASP A 15 9.49 -12.46 -26.09
C ASP A 15 10.03 -13.88 -25.92
N ALA A 16 11.33 -14.12 -26.09
CA ALA A 16 11.93 -15.43 -25.90
C ALA A 16 11.88 -15.84 -24.43
N ASP A 17 12.22 -14.92 -23.52
CA ASP A 17 12.11 -15.12 -22.08
C ASP A 17 10.67 -15.38 -21.66
N ARG A 18 9.71 -14.61 -22.21
CA ARG A 18 8.29 -14.80 -21.95
C ARG A 18 7.84 -16.20 -22.36
N LYS A 19 8.18 -16.64 -23.57
CA LYS A 19 7.86 -17.99 -24.07
C LYS A 19 8.52 -19.09 -23.22
N ALA A 20 9.74 -18.85 -22.74
CA ALA A 20 10.44 -19.77 -21.85
C ALA A 20 9.72 -19.89 -20.49
N LEU A 21 9.28 -18.77 -19.89
CA LEU A 21 8.51 -18.78 -18.66
C LEU A 21 7.11 -19.41 -18.84
N ASP A 22 6.45 -19.14 -19.98
CA ASP A 22 5.14 -19.74 -20.28
C ASP A 22 5.20 -21.26 -20.42
N ARG A 23 6.28 -21.81 -21.00
CA ARG A 23 6.51 -23.27 -21.07
C ARG A 23 6.69 -23.94 -19.72
N ARG A 24 7.17 -23.18 -18.70
CA ARG A 24 7.36 -23.65 -17.32
C ARG A 24 6.08 -23.62 -16.49
N LYS A 25 4.99 -23.05 -17.02
CA LYS A 25 3.67 -23.07 -16.38
C LYS A 25 2.99 -24.43 -16.62
N PRO A 26 2.15 -24.88 -15.68
CA PRO A 26 1.93 -24.35 -14.33
C PRO A 26 2.88 -24.93 -13.28
N ALA A 27 3.77 -25.84 -13.67
CA ALA A 27 4.56 -26.62 -12.70
C ALA A 27 5.51 -25.77 -11.84
N GLU A 28 6.30 -24.91 -12.47
CA GLU A 28 7.37 -24.18 -11.77
C GLU A 28 7.06 -22.71 -11.51
N VAL A 29 6.28 -22.08 -12.39
CA VAL A 29 5.93 -20.67 -12.30
C VAL A 29 4.43 -20.45 -12.37
N ILE A 30 3.99 -19.38 -11.75
CA ILE A 30 2.63 -18.84 -11.87
C ILE A 30 2.69 -17.43 -12.45
N CYS A 31 1.57 -16.95 -12.97
CA CYS A 31 1.44 -15.58 -13.50
C CYS A 31 0.44 -14.80 -12.65
N PRO A 32 0.89 -14.09 -11.60
CA PRO A 32 0.01 -13.31 -10.73
C PRO A 32 -0.72 -12.19 -11.48
N ARG A 33 -0.08 -11.64 -12.50
CA ARG A 33 -0.62 -10.63 -13.42
C ARG A 33 -0.02 -10.81 -14.81
N PRO A 34 -0.67 -10.32 -15.87
CA PRO A 34 -0.12 -10.38 -17.21
C PRO A 34 1.32 -9.85 -17.28
N GLY A 35 2.23 -10.67 -17.82
CA GLY A 35 3.65 -10.33 -17.92
C GLY A 35 4.47 -10.40 -16.63
N LEU A 36 3.87 -10.70 -15.49
CA LEU A 36 4.59 -10.96 -14.23
C LEU A 36 4.56 -12.45 -13.90
N TYR A 37 5.72 -12.98 -13.54
CA TYR A 37 5.87 -14.38 -13.18
C TYR A 37 6.45 -14.50 -11.78
N ALA A 38 6.01 -15.51 -11.05
CA ALA A 38 6.56 -15.85 -9.75
C ALA A 38 6.88 -17.33 -9.67
N ARG A 39 7.96 -17.70 -9.00
CA ARG A 39 8.25 -19.11 -8.72
C ARG A 39 7.14 -19.68 -7.84
N ARG A 40 6.50 -20.76 -8.29
CA ARG A 40 5.38 -21.40 -7.60
C ARG A 40 5.71 -21.72 -6.14
N ALA A 41 6.82 -22.40 -5.89
CA ALA A 41 7.22 -22.75 -4.53
C ALA A 41 7.27 -21.54 -3.59
N LYS A 42 7.85 -20.43 -4.04
CA LYS A 42 7.91 -19.19 -3.26
C LYS A 42 6.54 -18.57 -3.05
N TRP A 43 5.71 -18.54 -4.11
CA TRP A 43 4.37 -17.99 -4.03
C TRP A 43 3.49 -18.78 -3.04
N GLU A 44 3.60 -20.10 -3.03
CA GLU A 44 2.85 -20.94 -2.09
C GLU A 44 3.34 -20.77 -0.64
N LEU A 45 4.66 -20.66 -0.40
CA LEU A 45 5.19 -20.33 0.93
C LEU A 45 4.60 -19.03 1.49
N LEU A 46 4.33 -18.05 0.63
CA LEU A 46 3.76 -16.75 0.99
C LEU A 46 2.23 -16.75 1.03
N LYS A 47 1.56 -17.91 1.02
CA LYS A 47 0.09 -17.99 1.03
C LYS A 47 -0.52 -17.30 2.25
N ARG A 48 0.16 -17.36 3.40
CA ARG A 48 -0.27 -16.71 4.64
C ARG A 48 0.19 -15.25 4.78
N HIS A 49 0.91 -14.74 3.79
CA HIS A 49 1.46 -13.38 3.74
C HIS A 49 0.98 -12.66 2.48
N PRO A 50 -0.32 -12.34 2.38
CA PRO A 50 -0.89 -11.72 1.18
C PRO A 50 -0.31 -10.32 0.91
N ASP A 51 0.12 -9.60 1.94
CA ASP A 51 0.83 -8.33 1.89
C ASP A 51 2.18 -8.46 1.16
N ILE A 52 2.96 -9.48 1.47
CA ILE A 52 4.24 -9.75 0.79
C ILE A 52 3.99 -10.13 -0.68
N ARG A 53 2.97 -10.95 -0.97
CA ARG A 53 2.59 -11.26 -2.35
C ARG A 53 2.19 -10.00 -3.13
N ALA A 54 1.39 -9.12 -2.52
CA ALA A 54 0.99 -7.86 -3.12
C ALA A 54 2.20 -6.95 -3.38
N LEU A 55 3.13 -6.84 -2.43
CA LEU A 55 4.38 -6.08 -2.61
C LEU A 55 5.25 -6.66 -3.73
N MET A 56 5.33 -7.99 -3.86
CA MET A 56 6.04 -8.63 -4.99
C MET A 56 5.45 -8.19 -6.34
N VAL A 57 4.11 -8.13 -6.44
CA VAL A 57 3.43 -7.67 -7.66
C VAL A 57 3.72 -6.19 -7.91
N VAL A 58 3.63 -5.33 -6.90
CA VAL A 58 3.96 -3.89 -7.00
C VAL A 58 5.38 -3.69 -7.52
N ARG A 59 6.37 -4.40 -6.96
CA ARG A 59 7.78 -4.33 -7.41
C ARG A 59 7.97 -4.82 -8.84
N GLY A 60 7.29 -5.90 -9.22
CA GLY A 60 7.32 -6.40 -10.59
C GLY A 60 6.73 -5.41 -11.59
N LEU A 61 5.59 -4.78 -11.26
CA LEU A 61 4.99 -3.74 -12.07
C LEU A 61 5.88 -2.48 -12.16
N ALA A 62 6.55 -2.11 -11.08
CA ALA A 62 7.51 -0.99 -11.08
C ALA A 62 8.69 -1.24 -12.02
N THR A 63 9.10 -2.50 -12.20
CA THR A 63 10.14 -2.89 -13.18
C THR A 63 9.60 -2.81 -14.61
N GLN A 64 8.36 -3.24 -14.86
CA GLN A 64 7.71 -3.15 -16.17
C GLN A 64 7.38 -1.70 -16.58
N HIS A 65 7.03 -0.88 -15.60
CA HIS A 65 6.55 0.50 -15.78
C HIS A 65 7.33 1.46 -14.87
N PRO A 66 8.58 1.80 -15.21
CA PRO A 66 9.47 2.59 -14.34
C PRO A 66 8.95 4.02 -14.08
N ASP A 67 8.06 4.53 -14.95
CA ASP A 67 7.45 5.86 -14.83
C ASP A 67 6.21 5.86 -13.94
N TRP A 68 5.68 4.70 -13.59
CA TRP A 68 4.52 4.65 -12.72
C TRP A 68 4.86 5.13 -11.31
N VAL A 69 3.97 5.96 -10.78
CA VAL A 69 4.00 6.35 -9.38
C VAL A 69 2.91 5.59 -8.65
N PHE A 70 3.31 4.74 -7.71
CA PHE A 70 2.36 4.02 -6.89
C PHE A 70 1.84 4.91 -5.76
N ALA A 71 0.58 4.73 -5.38
CA ALA A 71 -0.11 5.53 -4.39
C ALA A 71 -0.90 4.64 -3.42
N HIS A 72 -1.54 5.25 -2.43
CA HIS A 72 -2.50 4.60 -1.55
C HIS A 72 -1.96 3.28 -0.97
N VAL A 73 -2.73 2.19 -0.98
CA VAL A 73 -2.33 0.87 -0.44
C VAL A 73 -1.06 0.32 -1.10
N SER A 74 -0.86 0.53 -2.41
CA SER A 74 0.35 0.07 -3.09
C SER A 74 1.60 0.80 -2.61
N ALA A 75 1.51 2.11 -2.38
CA ALA A 75 2.59 2.90 -1.78
C ALA A 75 2.79 2.55 -0.31
N ALA A 76 1.71 2.34 0.46
CA ALA A 76 1.78 1.93 1.86
C ALA A 76 2.58 0.64 2.03
N LEU A 77 2.33 -0.38 1.18
CA LEU A 77 3.11 -1.62 1.16
C LEU A 77 4.59 -1.37 0.86
N ALA A 78 4.90 -0.54 -0.15
CA ALA A 78 6.28 -0.23 -0.50
C ALA A 78 7.01 0.53 0.62
N HIS A 79 6.31 1.43 1.32
CA HIS A 79 6.81 2.10 2.52
C HIS A 79 6.97 1.16 3.72
N GLY A 80 6.52 -0.10 3.64
CA GLY A 80 6.53 -1.05 4.74
C GLY A 80 5.49 -0.74 5.82
N LEU A 81 4.42 -0.02 5.46
CA LEU A 81 3.27 0.14 6.34
C LEU A 81 2.40 -1.11 6.28
N GLN A 82 1.78 -1.45 7.39
CA GLN A 82 0.77 -2.50 7.44
C GLN A 82 -0.53 -2.00 6.79
N VAL A 83 -1.17 -2.90 6.08
CA VAL A 83 -2.48 -2.68 5.44
C VAL A 83 -3.38 -3.88 5.70
N SER A 84 -4.68 -3.65 5.67
CA SER A 84 -5.66 -4.75 5.78
C SER A 84 -5.58 -5.67 4.56
N GLY A 85 -5.71 -6.97 4.78
CA GLY A 85 -5.80 -7.96 3.70
C GLY A 85 -6.97 -7.71 2.73
N ARG A 86 -8.02 -7.03 3.19
CA ARG A 86 -9.20 -6.67 2.37
C ARG A 86 -8.85 -5.64 1.29
N SER A 87 -7.81 -4.81 1.50
CA SER A 87 -7.39 -3.74 0.59
C SER A 87 -6.40 -4.20 -0.49
N LEU A 88 -5.94 -5.46 -0.49
CA LEU A 88 -4.81 -5.93 -1.31
C LEU A 88 -5.20 -6.34 -2.75
N GLY A 89 -6.46 -6.29 -3.13
CA GLY A 89 -6.93 -6.82 -4.42
C GLY A 89 -6.60 -5.95 -5.64
N LYS A 90 -6.24 -4.69 -5.44
CA LYS A 90 -6.06 -3.70 -6.51
C LYS A 90 -4.67 -3.09 -6.48
N ILE A 91 -4.22 -2.57 -7.63
CA ILE A 91 -3.03 -1.74 -7.76
C ILE A 91 -3.46 -0.28 -7.77
N HIS A 92 -2.81 0.54 -6.96
CA HIS A 92 -3.12 1.95 -6.80
C HIS A 92 -1.98 2.79 -7.37
N LEU A 93 -2.32 3.68 -8.32
CA LEU A 93 -1.39 4.57 -9.00
C LEU A 93 -1.78 6.03 -8.76
N ALA A 94 -0.79 6.89 -8.68
CA ALA A 94 -0.97 8.34 -8.68
C ALA A 94 -1.09 8.89 -10.10
N THR A 95 -1.93 9.90 -10.29
CA THR A 95 -2.04 10.67 -11.52
C THR A 95 -2.45 12.10 -11.18
N ASN A 96 -1.96 13.09 -11.95
CA ASN A 96 -2.43 14.47 -11.87
C ASN A 96 -3.63 14.75 -12.78
N GLN A 97 -3.96 13.80 -13.66
CA GLN A 97 -5.12 13.96 -14.52
C GLN A 97 -6.38 13.64 -13.70
N THR A 98 -7.40 14.47 -13.86
CA THR A 98 -8.79 14.14 -13.49
C THR A 98 -9.24 13.02 -14.43
N ALA A 99 -8.61 11.86 -14.27
CA ALA A 99 -8.94 10.70 -15.06
C ALA A 99 -10.38 10.33 -14.73
N HIS A 100 -11.24 10.38 -15.71
CA HIS A 100 -12.35 9.47 -15.78
C HIS A 100 -11.76 8.09 -15.48
N THR A 101 -12.13 7.56 -14.36
CA THR A 101 -11.57 6.34 -13.79
C THR A 101 -11.95 5.18 -14.70
N GLU A 102 -11.26 5.02 -15.82
CA GLU A 102 -11.14 3.71 -16.43
C GLU A 102 -10.23 2.89 -15.52
N SER A 103 -10.77 2.53 -14.38
CA SER A 103 -10.31 1.41 -13.65
C SER A 103 -10.66 0.19 -14.51
N SER A 104 -9.70 -0.29 -15.30
CA SER A 104 -9.69 -1.73 -15.57
C SER A 104 -9.82 -2.35 -14.17
N GLY A 105 -10.76 -3.26 -13.91
CA GLY A 105 -11.18 -3.65 -12.55
C GLY A 105 -10.06 -4.01 -11.55
N GLN A 106 -8.79 -3.88 -11.92
CA GLN A 106 -7.60 -4.20 -11.15
C GLN A 106 -6.66 -3.01 -10.85
N ILE A 107 -6.81 -1.87 -11.53
CA ILE A 107 -5.99 -0.66 -11.30
C ILE A 107 -6.90 0.49 -10.90
N VAL A 108 -6.56 1.15 -9.81
CA VAL A 108 -7.23 2.37 -9.32
C VAL A 108 -6.27 3.54 -9.48
N ARG A 109 -6.72 4.63 -10.10
CA ARG A 109 -5.94 5.86 -10.20
C ARG A 109 -6.45 6.87 -9.19
N HIS A 110 -5.51 7.44 -8.44
CA HIS A 110 -5.76 8.48 -7.46
C HIS A 110 -5.29 9.82 -8.03
N CYS A 111 -6.18 10.82 -8.03
CA CYS A 111 -5.79 12.17 -8.36
C CYS A 111 -4.90 12.71 -7.23
N VAL A 112 -3.67 13.04 -7.57
CA VAL A 112 -2.64 13.55 -6.66
C VAL A 112 -2.17 14.89 -7.21
N PRO A 113 -2.05 15.95 -6.38
CA PRO A 113 -1.59 17.26 -6.85
C PRO A 113 -0.17 17.19 -7.39
N ASP A 114 0.16 18.13 -8.29
CA ASP A 114 1.48 18.18 -8.91
C ASP A 114 2.59 18.38 -7.87
N GLU A 115 2.36 19.16 -6.82
CA GLU A 115 3.27 19.37 -5.70
C GLU A 115 3.61 18.05 -5.00
N GLU A 116 2.61 17.24 -4.70
CA GLU A 116 2.80 15.93 -4.07
C GLU A 116 3.43 14.90 -5.03
N LEU A 117 3.17 15.01 -6.33
CA LEU A 117 3.84 14.19 -7.34
C LEU A 117 5.31 14.56 -7.49
N ALA A 118 5.66 15.82 -7.31
CA ALA A 118 7.05 16.29 -7.27
C ALA A 118 7.82 15.75 -6.06
N GLU A 119 7.12 15.52 -4.92
CA GLU A 119 7.65 14.97 -3.67
C GLU A 119 7.71 13.43 -3.66
N CYS A 120 7.45 12.77 -4.80
CA CYS A 120 7.52 11.32 -4.89
C CYS A 120 8.94 10.80 -4.62
N VAL A 121 9.01 9.69 -3.90
CA VAL A 121 10.27 9.06 -3.48
C VAL A 121 10.41 7.66 -4.10
N ARG A 122 11.64 7.12 -4.10
CA ARG A 122 11.89 5.72 -4.43
C ARG A 122 12.15 4.91 -3.16
N VAL A 123 11.36 3.85 -2.98
CA VAL A 123 11.49 2.92 -1.84
C VAL A 123 11.64 1.52 -2.40
N GLY A 124 12.77 0.89 -2.16
CA GLY A 124 13.05 -0.47 -2.67
C GLY A 124 12.86 -0.58 -4.20
N GLY A 125 13.32 0.43 -4.96
CA GLY A 125 13.19 0.49 -6.42
C GLY A 125 11.80 0.94 -6.95
N VAL A 126 10.78 1.04 -6.09
CA VAL A 126 9.41 1.46 -6.45
C VAL A 126 9.27 2.98 -6.29
N ARG A 127 8.77 3.67 -7.30
CA ARG A 127 8.43 5.09 -7.21
C ARG A 127 7.05 5.25 -6.58
N VAL A 128 6.97 5.96 -5.45
CA VAL A 128 5.77 6.06 -4.61
C VAL A 128 5.51 7.49 -4.18
N THR A 129 4.27 7.82 -3.84
CA THR A 129 3.92 9.07 -3.15
C THR A 129 4.64 9.16 -1.81
N SER A 130 4.85 10.37 -1.29
CA SER A 130 5.48 10.60 0.01
C SER A 130 4.81 9.78 1.12
N LEU A 131 5.55 9.45 2.18
CA LEU A 131 5.02 8.63 3.28
C LEU A 131 3.79 9.28 3.93
N LEU A 132 3.83 10.60 4.13
CA LEU A 132 2.74 11.33 4.77
C LEU A 132 1.51 11.39 3.86
N TRP A 133 1.69 11.74 2.57
CA TRP A 133 0.59 11.73 1.61
C TRP A 133 -0.03 10.34 1.49
N THR A 134 0.78 9.29 1.39
CA THR A 134 0.32 7.90 1.32
C THR A 134 -0.59 7.55 2.50
N ALA A 135 -0.16 7.88 3.72
CA ALA A 135 -0.96 7.62 4.91
C ALA A 135 -2.23 8.47 4.94
N PHE A 136 -2.15 9.76 4.61
CA PHE A 136 -3.32 10.64 4.52
C PHE A 136 -4.34 10.12 3.49
N ASP A 137 -3.87 9.73 2.29
CA ASP A 137 -4.74 9.22 1.22
C ASP A 137 -5.46 7.92 1.65
N CYS A 138 -4.77 7.02 2.34
CA CYS A 138 -5.37 5.85 2.94
C CYS A 138 -6.39 6.22 4.04
N MET A 139 -6.04 7.10 4.97
CA MET A 139 -6.92 7.48 6.08
C MET A 139 -8.19 8.21 5.64
N ARG A 140 -8.12 9.00 4.56
CA ARG A 140 -9.29 9.75 4.07
C ARG A 140 -10.27 8.88 3.26
N SER A 141 -9.83 7.75 2.72
CA SER A 141 -10.58 6.99 1.70
C SER A 141 -10.90 5.53 2.08
N LEU A 142 -10.06 4.86 2.87
CA LEU A 142 -10.32 3.50 3.35
C LEU A 142 -11.45 3.46 4.40
N PRO A 143 -12.10 2.30 4.60
CA PRO A 143 -12.90 2.06 5.79
C PRO A 143 -12.12 2.38 7.07
N ALA A 144 -12.79 2.87 8.10
CA ALA A 144 -12.13 3.40 9.30
C ALA A 144 -11.24 2.37 10.03
N ASP A 145 -11.64 1.11 10.05
CA ASP A 145 -10.88 -0.01 10.62
C ASP A 145 -9.58 -0.28 9.82
N GLU A 146 -9.66 -0.28 8.50
CA GLU A 146 -8.50 -0.46 7.62
C GLU A 146 -7.58 0.78 7.63
N ALA A 147 -8.16 1.97 7.70
CA ALA A 147 -7.45 3.24 7.82
C ALA A 147 -6.64 3.31 9.12
N LEU A 148 -7.21 2.80 10.24
CA LEU A 148 -6.52 2.76 11.53
C LEU A 148 -5.29 1.86 11.49
N VAL A 149 -5.33 0.74 10.76
CA VAL A 149 -4.14 -0.13 10.56
C VAL A 149 -2.98 0.64 9.95
N VAL A 150 -3.25 1.46 8.92
CA VAL A 150 -2.23 2.28 8.27
C VAL A 150 -1.71 3.37 9.21
N ALA A 151 -2.60 4.04 9.94
CA ALA A 151 -2.24 5.11 10.88
C ALA A 151 -1.37 4.60 12.04
N ASP A 152 -1.76 3.49 12.67
CA ASP A 152 -0.99 2.86 13.76
C ASP A 152 0.39 2.43 13.26
N SER A 153 0.45 1.80 12.08
CA SER A 153 1.70 1.40 11.45
C SER A 153 2.61 2.58 11.10
N LEU A 154 2.06 3.71 10.65
CA LEU A 154 2.81 4.95 10.44
C LEU A 154 3.43 5.45 11.73
N LEU A 155 2.64 5.54 12.80
CA LEU A 155 3.12 6.02 14.11
C LEU A 155 4.21 5.09 14.66
N ARG A 156 4.04 3.77 14.58
CA ARG A 156 5.05 2.80 14.98
C ARG A 156 6.34 2.96 14.18
N LYS A 157 6.23 3.10 12.86
CA LYS A 157 7.39 3.27 11.97
C LYS A 157 8.18 4.55 12.24
N THR A 158 7.47 5.64 12.58
CA THR A 158 8.07 6.97 12.74
C THR A 158 8.41 7.32 14.20
N GLY A 159 7.93 6.55 15.16
CA GLY A 159 8.04 6.87 16.59
C GLY A 159 7.25 8.12 17.00
N ARG A 160 6.27 8.53 16.19
CA ARG A 160 5.47 9.74 16.43
C ARG A 160 4.18 9.40 17.16
N THR A 161 3.51 10.44 17.66
CA THR A 161 2.26 10.34 18.44
C THR A 161 1.03 10.68 17.59
N ALA A 162 -0.16 10.26 18.06
CA ALA A 162 -1.43 10.65 17.45
C ALA A 162 -1.59 12.18 17.37
N TRP A 163 -1.17 12.91 18.40
CA TRP A 163 -1.22 14.37 18.40
C TRP A 163 -0.37 14.99 17.27
N TRP A 164 0.84 14.46 17.07
CA TRP A 164 1.69 14.87 15.96
C TRP A 164 0.99 14.59 14.61
N LEU A 165 0.40 13.42 14.44
CA LEU A 165 -0.28 13.04 13.19
C LEU A 165 -1.47 13.96 12.90
N VAL A 166 -2.32 14.22 13.90
CA VAL A 166 -3.46 15.13 13.77
C VAL A 166 -3.00 16.54 13.36
N ARG A 167 -1.97 17.07 14.02
CA ARG A 167 -1.44 18.40 13.71
C ARG A 167 -0.86 18.44 12.31
N THR A 168 0.00 17.48 11.96
CA THR A 168 0.66 17.44 10.64
C THR A 168 -0.36 17.34 9.50
N ILE A 169 -1.39 16.47 9.64
CA ILE A 169 -2.46 16.36 8.63
C ILE A 169 -3.24 17.67 8.52
N LYS A 170 -3.56 18.30 9.64
CA LYS A 170 -4.30 19.58 9.65
C LYS A 170 -3.49 20.69 8.97
N ASP A 171 -2.20 20.77 9.25
CA ASP A 171 -1.33 21.81 8.72
C ASP A 171 -1.05 21.59 7.20
N ALA A 172 -0.77 20.33 6.79
CA ALA A 172 -0.41 20.03 5.41
C ALA A 172 -1.61 19.91 4.46
N TYR A 173 -2.77 19.43 4.94
CA TYR A 173 -3.89 19.04 4.08
C TYR A 173 -5.21 19.74 4.42
N CYS A 174 -5.13 20.96 5.00
CA CYS A 174 -6.31 21.78 5.27
C CYS A 174 -7.11 22.02 3.98
N GLY A 175 -8.43 21.84 4.05
CA GLY A 175 -9.33 22.00 2.89
C GLY A 175 -9.42 20.81 1.94
N TRP A 176 -8.57 19.80 2.09
CA TRP A 176 -8.64 18.62 1.24
C TRP A 176 -9.88 17.76 1.50
N ARG A 177 -10.46 17.24 0.41
CA ARG A 177 -11.60 16.32 0.50
C ARG A 177 -11.24 15.09 1.35
N GLY A 178 -12.06 14.82 2.37
CA GLY A 178 -11.89 13.68 3.26
C GLY A 178 -10.98 13.93 4.45
N ILE A 179 -10.45 15.16 4.64
CA ILE A 179 -9.61 15.50 5.80
C ILE A 179 -10.31 15.20 7.13
N GLY A 180 -11.61 15.43 7.23
CA GLY A 180 -12.37 15.13 8.45
C GLY A 180 -12.31 13.65 8.83
N ARG A 181 -12.35 12.74 7.85
CA ARG A 181 -12.19 11.29 8.07
C ARG A 181 -10.77 10.95 8.51
N ALA A 182 -9.76 11.53 7.83
CA ALA A 182 -8.37 11.30 8.18
C ALA A 182 -8.07 11.77 9.60
N LEU A 183 -8.56 12.94 10.00
CA LEU A 183 -8.41 13.48 11.37
C LEU A 183 -9.16 12.62 12.40
N ALA A 184 -10.32 12.08 12.07
CA ALA A 184 -11.05 11.18 12.96
C ALA A 184 -10.24 9.90 13.23
N VAL A 185 -9.65 9.30 12.19
CA VAL A 185 -8.78 8.13 12.34
C VAL A 185 -7.50 8.48 13.11
N ALA A 186 -6.83 9.58 12.76
CA ALA A 186 -5.59 10.01 13.38
C ALA A 186 -5.69 10.22 14.90
N ARG A 187 -6.87 10.65 15.39
CA ARG A 187 -7.11 10.83 16.85
C ARG A 187 -7.07 9.54 17.64
N PHE A 188 -7.41 8.43 17.02
CA PHE A 188 -7.43 7.09 17.63
C PHE A 188 -6.18 6.26 17.30
N ALA A 189 -5.27 6.80 16.47
CA ALA A 189 -4.06 6.10 16.09
C ALA A 189 -3.12 5.92 17.29
N ASP A 190 -2.51 4.72 17.38
CA ASP A 190 -1.55 4.38 18.44
C ASP A 190 -0.41 3.53 17.86
N GLY A 191 0.80 4.07 17.92
CA GLY A 191 2.00 3.39 17.41
C GLY A 191 2.44 2.18 18.26
N ARG A 192 1.83 1.94 19.42
CA ARG A 192 2.08 0.76 20.27
C ARG A 192 1.38 -0.50 19.73
N SER A 193 0.35 -0.33 18.88
CA SER A 193 -0.30 -1.47 18.22
C SER A 193 0.72 -2.30 17.43
N GLU A 194 0.91 -3.57 17.78
CA GLU A 194 1.96 -4.41 17.21
C GLU A 194 1.63 -4.90 15.80
N ASN A 195 0.36 -5.09 15.49
CA ASN A 195 -0.08 -5.64 14.20
C ASN A 195 -1.46 -5.13 13.77
N GLY A 196 -1.77 -5.32 12.48
CA GLY A 196 -3.03 -4.86 11.91
C GLY A 196 -4.28 -5.53 12.51
N GLY A 197 -4.18 -6.73 13.05
CA GLY A 197 -5.30 -7.42 13.74
C GLY A 197 -5.68 -6.70 15.02
N GLU A 198 -4.70 -6.25 15.78
CA GLU A 198 -4.90 -5.45 16.98
C GLU A 198 -5.52 -4.09 16.66
N SER A 199 -5.00 -3.39 15.64
CA SER A 199 -5.59 -2.14 15.14
C SER A 199 -7.06 -2.31 14.73
N MET A 200 -7.39 -3.40 14.03
CA MET A 200 -8.78 -3.69 13.63
C MET A 200 -9.67 -4.01 14.82
N THR A 201 -9.17 -4.72 15.82
CA THR A 201 -9.88 -4.99 17.07
C THR A 201 -10.17 -3.69 17.83
N ARG A 202 -9.16 -2.81 17.95
CA ARG A 202 -9.34 -1.47 18.53
C ARG A 202 -10.38 -0.66 17.77
N ALA A 203 -10.33 -0.68 16.44
CA ALA A 203 -11.33 0.01 15.62
C ALA A 203 -12.76 -0.50 15.86
N ALA A 204 -12.94 -1.81 16.06
CA ALA A 204 -14.23 -2.39 16.40
C ALA A 204 -14.72 -1.94 17.78
N ILE A 205 -13.84 -1.88 18.78
CA ILE A 205 -14.14 -1.40 20.13
C ILE A 205 -14.56 0.07 20.09
N ILE A 206 -13.78 0.92 19.41
CA ILE A 206 -14.08 2.35 19.23
C ILE A 206 -15.46 2.56 18.57
N ARG A 207 -15.74 1.77 17.53
CA ARG A 207 -17.03 1.86 16.81
C ARG A 207 -18.24 1.50 17.69
N GLN A 208 -18.05 0.63 18.67
CA GLN A 208 -19.11 0.26 19.63
C GLN A 208 -19.20 1.26 20.82
N GLY A 209 -18.39 2.31 20.85
CA GLY A 209 -18.36 3.28 21.94
C GLY A 209 -17.86 2.69 23.28
N LEU A 210 -17.12 1.59 23.21
CA LEU A 210 -16.54 0.96 24.39
C LEU A 210 -15.21 1.61 24.74
N GLU A 211 -14.80 1.44 26.01
CA GLU A 211 -13.50 1.93 26.48
C GLU A 211 -12.36 1.25 25.70
N VAL A 212 -11.46 2.07 25.14
CA VAL A 212 -10.35 1.56 24.31
C VAL A 212 -9.28 0.99 25.25
N PRO A 213 -8.86 -0.28 25.04
CA PRO A 213 -7.81 -0.88 25.85
C PRO A 213 -6.51 -0.08 25.75
N VAL A 214 -5.82 0.08 26.86
CA VAL A 214 -4.45 0.59 26.89
C VAL A 214 -3.52 -0.50 26.34
N LEU A 215 -2.72 -0.16 25.33
CA LEU A 215 -1.73 -1.05 24.72
C LEU A 215 -0.41 -1.06 25.50
#